data_c396355fbbd4ec27a33232656aac4bc1
#
_entry.id   c396355fbbd4ec27a33232656aac4bc1
#
_cell.length_a   1.000
_cell.length_b   1.000
_cell.length_c   1.000
_cell.angle_alpha   90.00
_cell.angle_beta   90.00
_cell.angle_gamma   90.00
#
_symmetry.space_group_name_H-M   'P 1'
#
loop_
_entity.id
_entity.type
_entity.pdbx_description
1 polymer ?
#
loop_
_entity_poly.entity_id
_entity_poly.type
_entity_poly.pdbx_seq_one_letter_code
_entity_poly.pdbx_strand_id
1 'polypeptide(L)'
;MDVRNFYGGDLQGVLDKMDYLESLGIDAIYFNPLFVSPSNHKYDIQDYDYIDPHFGVIVNDGGEPLPDNARSNDNATKYKKRVTDYANLEASNEFFAKLVEEAHRRNIRVIIDGVFNHCGSFNKWLDRERIYEGSEGFDKGAYVDKESPYHDFFKFQDDYAWPYNQSYLGWWGHDTLPKLNYEGSKKLEDYILGIAKKWVSPPYNVD
;
A
#
# COMPACT_ATOMS: atom_id res chain seq x y z
N MET A 1 23.93 4.14 -10.41
CA MET A 1 22.45 4.18 -10.30
C MET A 1 22.12 3.88 -8.86
N ASP A 2 21.44 4.78 -8.16
CA ASP A 2 21.04 4.53 -6.76
C ASP A 2 19.72 3.75 -6.75
N VAL A 3 19.74 2.55 -6.21
CA VAL A 3 18.57 1.65 -6.17
C VAL A 3 17.43 2.15 -5.26
N ARG A 4 17.66 3.23 -4.50
CA ARG A 4 16.67 3.83 -3.62
C ARG A 4 15.91 4.99 -4.24
N ASN A 5 16.30 5.44 -5.43
CA ASN A 5 15.66 6.57 -6.08
C ASN A 5 14.39 6.16 -6.83
N PHE A 6 13.46 7.10 -6.92
CA PHE A 6 12.35 7.06 -7.86
C PHE A 6 12.79 7.73 -9.15
N TYR A 7 12.57 7.07 -10.28
CA TYR A 7 13.02 7.57 -11.60
C TYR A 7 11.86 8.12 -12.45
N GLY A 8 10.70 8.29 -11.86
CA GLY A 8 9.47 8.59 -12.56
C GLY A 8 8.90 7.34 -13.25
N GLY A 9 7.82 7.47 -13.89
CA GLY A 9 7.03 6.37 -14.42
C GLY A 9 5.85 6.07 -13.51
N ASP A 10 4.72 5.90 -14.13
CA ASP A 10 3.44 5.67 -13.49
C ASP A 10 2.56 4.76 -14.37
N LEU A 11 1.35 4.51 -13.92
CA LEU A 11 0.42 3.67 -14.67
C LEU A 11 -0.06 4.36 -15.96
N GLN A 12 -0.03 5.70 -16.03
CA GLN A 12 -0.30 6.41 -17.29
C GLN A 12 0.77 6.07 -18.33
N GLY A 13 2.05 6.07 -17.93
CA GLY A 13 3.14 5.68 -18.82
C GLY A 13 3.04 4.24 -19.32
N VAL A 14 2.52 3.32 -18.49
CA VAL A 14 2.21 1.95 -18.94
C VAL A 14 1.09 1.96 -19.98
N LEU A 15 0.02 2.70 -19.72
CA LEU A 15 -1.12 2.83 -20.64
C LEU A 15 -0.67 3.41 -21.98
N ASP A 16 0.16 4.46 -21.96
CA ASP A 16 0.72 5.09 -23.17
C ASP A 16 1.62 4.15 -23.99
N LYS A 17 2.12 3.08 -23.39
CA LYS A 17 2.97 2.07 -24.00
C LYS A 17 2.27 0.76 -24.34
N MET A 18 0.96 0.67 -24.19
CA MET A 18 0.22 -0.57 -24.46
C MET A 18 0.39 -1.06 -25.90
N ASP A 19 0.39 -0.18 -26.90
CA ASP A 19 0.62 -0.58 -28.30
C ASP A 19 2.03 -1.17 -28.49
N TYR A 20 3.02 -0.60 -27.80
CA TYR A 20 4.39 -1.12 -27.82
C TYR A 20 4.45 -2.50 -27.14
N LEU A 21 3.84 -2.65 -25.98
CA LEU A 21 3.79 -3.93 -25.25
C LEU A 21 3.11 -5.03 -26.08
N GLU A 22 1.98 -4.70 -26.71
CA GLU A 22 1.28 -5.61 -27.63
C GLU A 22 2.18 -6.00 -28.81
N SER A 23 2.91 -5.04 -29.39
CA SER A 23 3.82 -5.30 -30.51
C SER A 23 4.98 -6.24 -30.16
N LEU A 24 5.33 -6.37 -28.87
CA LEU A 24 6.32 -7.33 -28.38
C LEU A 24 5.77 -8.75 -28.31
N GLY A 25 4.46 -8.95 -28.46
CA GLY A 25 3.81 -10.26 -28.37
C GLY A 25 3.79 -10.83 -26.96
N ILE A 26 3.71 -9.98 -25.92
CA ILE A 26 3.60 -10.44 -24.54
C ILE A 26 2.16 -10.90 -24.22
N ASP A 27 2.02 -11.92 -23.38
CA ASP A 27 0.74 -12.47 -22.93
C ASP A 27 0.29 -11.92 -21.56
N ALA A 28 1.21 -11.33 -20.81
CA ALA A 28 0.91 -10.79 -19.47
C ALA A 28 1.89 -9.69 -19.06
N ILE A 29 1.41 -8.77 -18.23
CA ILE A 29 2.21 -7.82 -17.48
C ILE A 29 2.20 -8.25 -16.01
N TYR A 30 3.37 -8.48 -15.43
CA TYR A 30 3.53 -8.69 -14.00
C TYR A 30 4.05 -7.40 -13.37
N PHE A 31 3.29 -6.85 -12.44
CA PHE A 31 3.70 -5.69 -11.67
C PHE A 31 4.31 -6.09 -10.33
N ASN A 32 5.43 -5.47 -9.96
CA ASN A 32 5.79 -5.33 -8.55
C ASN A 32 4.61 -4.71 -7.79
N PRO A 33 4.59 -4.77 -6.45
CA PRO A 33 3.45 -4.24 -5.70
C PRO A 33 3.07 -2.82 -6.14
N LEU A 34 1.78 -2.62 -6.42
CA LEU A 34 1.22 -1.32 -6.83
C LEU A 34 0.47 -0.62 -5.70
N PHE A 35 0.28 -1.29 -4.57
CA PHE A 35 -0.43 -0.77 -3.42
C PHE A 35 0.29 0.44 -2.80
N VAL A 36 -0.44 1.23 -2.03
CA VAL A 36 0.15 2.37 -1.31
C VAL A 36 1.35 1.90 -0.49
N SER A 37 2.50 2.52 -0.71
CA SER A 37 3.76 2.20 -0.03
C SER A 37 4.75 3.36 -0.14
N PRO A 38 5.54 3.66 0.91
CA PRO A 38 6.48 4.79 0.90
C PRO A 38 7.75 4.52 0.10
N SER A 39 8.13 3.26 -0.13
CA SER A 39 9.37 2.92 -0.81
C SER A 39 9.23 2.83 -2.33
N ASN A 40 10.36 2.85 -3.02
CA ASN A 40 10.41 2.68 -4.48
C ASN A 40 10.21 1.23 -4.92
N HIS A 41 10.57 0.25 -4.05
CA HIS A 41 10.36 -1.17 -4.34
C HIS A 41 8.96 -1.67 -4.00
N LYS A 42 8.20 -0.95 -3.18
CA LYS A 42 6.79 -1.18 -2.84
C LYS A 42 6.46 -2.45 -2.03
N TYR A 43 7.45 -3.19 -1.52
CA TYR A 43 7.22 -4.41 -0.72
C TYR A 43 6.85 -4.13 0.75
N ASP A 44 6.92 -2.89 1.21
CA ASP A 44 6.49 -2.40 2.51
C ASP A 44 5.08 -1.80 2.43
N ILE A 45 4.09 -2.66 2.16
CA ILE A 45 2.71 -2.25 1.87
C ILE A 45 2.14 -1.42 3.03
N GLN A 46 1.64 -0.25 2.70
CA GLN A 46 0.99 0.68 3.61
C GLN A 46 -0.54 0.53 3.63
N ASP A 47 -1.15 0.31 2.46
CA ASP A 47 -2.58 0.06 2.34
C ASP A 47 -2.87 -0.88 1.17
N TYR A 48 -3.41 -2.07 1.45
CA TYR A 48 -3.75 -3.08 0.44
C TYR A 48 -5.05 -2.79 -0.31
N ASP A 49 -5.86 -1.86 0.17
CA ASP A 49 -7.16 -1.56 -0.43
C ASP A 49 -7.05 -0.61 -1.62
N TYR A 50 -5.91 0.06 -1.79
CA TYR A 50 -5.75 1.10 -2.79
C TYR A 50 -4.43 1.00 -3.55
N ILE A 51 -4.51 1.31 -4.85
CA ILE A 51 -3.35 1.59 -5.69
C ILE A 51 -2.71 2.90 -5.22
N ASP A 52 -1.38 2.92 -5.18
CA ASP A 52 -0.64 4.10 -4.73
C ASP A 52 -0.93 5.30 -5.64
N PRO A 53 -1.42 6.43 -5.10
CA PRO A 53 -1.69 7.63 -5.89
C PRO A 53 -0.49 8.19 -6.65
N HIS A 54 0.74 7.89 -6.20
CA HIS A 54 1.96 8.28 -6.92
C HIS A 54 2.18 7.48 -8.20
N PHE A 55 1.55 6.30 -8.34
CA PHE A 55 1.47 5.56 -9.60
C PHE A 55 0.16 5.80 -10.34
N GLY A 56 -0.91 6.09 -9.60
CA GLY A 56 -2.25 6.31 -10.12
C GLY A 56 -2.55 7.79 -10.39
N VAL A 57 -3.50 8.33 -9.63
CA VAL A 57 -4.01 9.69 -9.84
C VAL A 57 -4.00 10.47 -8.52
N ILE A 58 -3.43 11.66 -8.54
CA ILE A 58 -3.50 12.63 -7.45
C ILE A 58 -4.51 13.72 -7.84
N VAL A 59 -5.71 13.65 -7.28
CA VAL A 59 -6.79 14.64 -7.51
C VAL A 59 -6.59 15.84 -6.61
N ASN A 60 -6.33 15.58 -5.32
CA ASN A 60 -6.10 16.59 -4.31
C ASN A 60 -4.63 16.54 -3.88
N ASP A 61 -3.88 17.57 -4.21
CA ASP A 61 -2.49 17.74 -3.76
C ASP A 61 -2.41 18.92 -2.77
N GLY A 62 -1.41 18.90 -1.92
CA GLY A 62 -1.21 19.96 -0.93
C GLY A 62 -0.25 19.54 0.19
N GLY A 63 -0.05 20.45 1.14
CA GLY A 63 0.95 20.25 2.19
C GLY A 63 2.38 20.44 1.69
N GLU A 64 3.33 20.25 2.60
CA GLU A 64 4.75 20.48 2.35
C GLU A 64 5.53 19.16 2.30
N PRO A 65 6.52 19.02 1.42
CA PRO A 65 7.43 17.91 1.45
C PRO A 65 8.27 17.94 2.72
N LEU A 66 8.70 16.77 3.19
CA LEU A 66 9.67 16.71 4.27
C LEU A 66 11.00 17.34 3.83
N PRO A 67 11.66 18.13 4.69
CA PRO A 67 13.04 18.55 4.45
C PRO A 67 14.00 17.35 4.52
N ASP A 68 15.09 17.39 3.75
CA ASP A 68 16.08 16.30 3.64
C ASP A 68 16.68 15.85 4.99
N ASN A 69 16.64 16.68 6.02
CA ASN A 69 17.17 16.41 7.34
C ASN A 69 16.08 16.07 8.38
N ALA A 70 14.86 15.80 7.95
CA ALA A 70 13.78 15.42 8.86
C ALA A 70 14.13 14.12 9.61
N ARG A 71 13.82 14.11 10.92
CA ARG A 71 14.06 12.96 11.80
C ARG A 71 12.80 12.16 12.12
N SER A 72 11.64 12.67 11.73
CA SER A 72 10.34 11.99 11.87
C SER A 72 9.45 12.32 10.69
N ASN A 73 8.37 11.54 10.53
CA ASN A 73 7.36 11.74 9.49
C ASN A 73 6.21 12.65 9.95
N ASP A 74 6.27 13.24 11.15
CA ASP A 74 5.18 14.04 11.72
C ASP A 74 4.75 15.20 10.81
N ASN A 75 5.71 15.80 10.12
CA ASN A 75 5.50 16.92 9.21
C ASN A 75 5.45 16.52 7.73
N ALA A 76 5.30 15.24 7.42
CA ALA A 76 5.13 14.73 6.04
C ALA A 76 3.73 15.07 5.49
N THR A 77 3.31 16.34 5.59
CA THR A 77 1.91 16.73 5.31
C THR A 77 1.52 16.52 3.87
N LYS A 78 2.46 16.69 2.94
CA LYS A 78 2.22 16.42 1.52
C LYS A 78 2.01 14.92 1.26
N TYR A 79 2.87 14.08 1.81
CA TYR A 79 2.72 12.64 1.69
C TYR A 79 1.41 12.15 2.33
N LYS A 80 1.15 12.57 3.59
CA LYS A 80 -0.11 12.27 4.29
C LYS A 80 -1.32 12.63 3.43
N LYS A 81 -1.38 13.87 2.93
CA LYS A 81 -2.49 14.33 2.08
C LYS A 81 -2.71 13.41 0.88
N ARG A 82 -1.64 13.01 0.20
CA ARG A 82 -1.75 12.18 -1.00
C ARG A 82 -2.27 10.78 -0.71
N VAL A 83 -1.85 10.15 0.40
CA VAL A 83 -2.12 8.73 0.70
C VAL A 83 -3.27 8.51 1.69
N THR A 84 -3.87 9.57 2.24
CA THR A 84 -5.04 9.48 3.14
C THR A 84 -6.29 10.17 2.58
N ASP A 85 -6.18 10.90 1.49
CA ASP A 85 -7.34 11.51 0.83
C ASP A 85 -8.06 10.48 -0.05
N TYR A 86 -9.29 10.15 0.31
CA TYR A 86 -10.09 9.14 -0.39
C TYR A 86 -10.31 9.47 -1.87
N ALA A 87 -10.38 10.75 -2.28
CA ALA A 87 -10.50 11.11 -3.68
C ALA A 87 -9.27 10.66 -4.50
N ASN A 88 -8.06 10.76 -3.91
CA ASN A 88 -6.83 10.26 -4.55
C ASN A 88 -6.84 8.73 -4.62
N LEU A 89 -7.21 8.08 -3.52
CA LEU A 89 -7.21 6.62 -3.41
C LEU A 89 -8.21 5.98 -4.38
N GLU A 90 -9.44 6.48 -4.41
CA GLU A 90 -10.50 5.99 -5.30
C GLU A 90 -10.19 6.27 -6.77
N ALA A 91 -9.73 7.49 -7.11
CA ALA A 91 -9.33 7.82 -8.47
C ALA A 91 -8.20 6.91 -8.98
N SER A 92 -7.26 6.54 -8.11
CA SER A 92 -6.17 5.62 -8.46
C SER A 92 -6.67 4.20 -8.71
N ASN A 93 -7.61 3.72 -7.90
CA ASN A 93 -8.26 2.42 -8.12
C ASN A 93 -9.06 2.39 -9.42
N GLU A 94 -9.83 3.45 -9.71
CA GLU A 94 -10.58 3.57 -10.96
C GLU A 94 -9.67 3.61 -12.18
N PHE A 95 -8.55 4.32 -12.07
CA PHE A 95 -7.55 4.38 -13.14
C PHE A 95 -6.94 3.01 -13.41
N PHE A 96 -6.59 2.28 -12.36
CA PHE A 96 -6.05 0.92 -12.48
C PHE A 96 -7.06 -0.03 -13.13
N ALA A 97 -8.34 0.04 -12.77
CA ALA A 97 -9.39 -0.76 -13.42
C ALA A 97 -9.45 -0.49 -14.93
N LYS A 98 -9.34 0.76 -15.37
CA LYS A 98 -9.27 1.14 -16.78
C LYS A 98 -8.03 0.57 -17.48
N LEU A 99 -6.88 0.58 -16.80
CA LEU A 99 -5.65 -0.01 -17.32
C LEU A 99 -5.80 -1.51 -17.54
N VAL A 100 -6.38 -2.23 -16.57
CA VAL A 100 -6.63 -3.67 -16.71
C VAL A 100 -7.60 -3.96 -17.86
N GLU A 101 -8.70 -3.21 -17.96
CA GLU A 101 -9.64 -3.33 -19.08
C GLU A 101 -8.95 -3.14 -20.43
N GLU A 102 -8.06 -2.12 -20.55
CA GLU A 102 -7.32 -1.86 -21.77
C GLU A 102 -6.32 -2.96 -22.13
N ALA A 103 -5.64 -3.54 -21.11
CA ALA A 103 -4.76 -4.69 -21.29
C ALA A 103 -5.56 -5.91 -21.79
N HIS A 104 -6.70 -6.21 -21.17
CA HIS A 104 -7.57 -7.32 -21.55
C HIS A 104 -8.12 -7.19 -22.98
N ARG A 105 -8.45 -5.97 -23.43
CA ARG A 105 -8.86 -5.73 -24.82
C ARG A 105 -7.80 -6.13 -25.84
N ARG A 106 -6.53 -6.14 -25.43
CA ARG A 106 -5.37 -6.59 -26.22
C ARG A 106 -4.97 -8.03 -25.94
N ASN A 107 -5.79 -8.79 -25.20
CA ASN A 107 -5.47 -10.15 -24.73
C ASN A 107 -4.18 -10.21 -23.87
N ILE A 108 -3.86 -9.14 -23.15
CA ILE A 108 -2.75 -9.08 -22.19
C ILE A 108 -3.32 -9.22 -20.79
N ARG A 109 -2.89 -10.24 -20.05
CA ARG A 109 -3.25 -10.43 -18.63
C ARG A 109 -2.49 -9.47 -17.75
N VAL A 110 -3.08 -9.17 -16.58
CA VAL A 110 -2.46 -8.31 -15.56
C VAL A 110 -2.32 -9.07 -14.25
N ILE A 111 -1.10 -9.18 -13.76
CA ILE A 111 -0.76 -9.85 -12.52
C ILE A 111 -0.14 -8.83 -11.56
N ILE A 112 -0.61 -8.79 -10.31
CA ILE A 112 -0.06 -7.92 -9.27
C ILE A 112 0.51 -8.74 -8.11
N ASP A 113 1.58 -8.25 -7.50
CA ASP A 113 2.21 -8.88 -6.35
C ASP A 113 1.45 -8.53 -5.05
N GLY A 114 0.99 -9.56 -4.33
CA GLY A 114 0.14 -9.40 -3.14
C GLY A 114 0.89 -9.10 -1.84
N VAL A 115 2.10 -9.58 -1.66
CA VAL A 115 2.96 -9.40 -0.45
C VAL A 115 2.19 -9.59 0.86
N PHE A 116 1.58 -10.77 1.06
CA PHE A 116 0.69 -11.01 2.21
C PHE A 116 1.40 -11.59 3.45
N ASN A 117 2.73 -11.76 3.44
CA ASN A 117 3.48 -12.27 4.58
C ASN A 117 3.75 -11.22 5.67
N HIS A 118 3.97 -9.97 5.26
CA HIS A 118 4.24 -8.82 6.10
C HIS A 118 3.67 -7.56 5.46
N CYS A 119 3.60 -6.48 6.23
CA CYS A 119 3.31 -5.15 5.70
C CYS A 119 4.48 -4.20 5.99
N GLY A 120 4.35 -2.93 5.65
CA GLY A 120 5.31 -1.88 6.04
C GLY A 120 4.99 -1.30 7.42
N SER A 121 5.96 -0.62 8.04
CA SER A 121 5.75 0.12 9.30
C SER A 121 4.78 1.30 9.15
N PHE A 122 4.59 1.78 7.92
CA PHE A 122 3.60 2.80 7.54
C PHE A 122 2.17 2.26 7.44
N ASN A 123 1.98 0.93 7.47
CA ASN A 123 0.67 0.32 7.21
C ASN A 123 -0.39 0.82 8.19
N LYS A 124 -1.57 1.14 7.67
CA LYS A 124 -2.70 1.70 8.42
C LYS A 124 -3.15 0.84 9.62
N TRP A 125 -2.92 -0.47 9.58
CA TRP A 125 -3.26 -1.36 10.69
C TRP A 125 -2.30 -1.24 11.88
N LEU A 126 -1.02 -0.89 11.61
CA LEU A 126 -0.01 -0.65 12.66
C LEU A 126 0.14 0.84 12.94
N ASP A 127 0.31 1.64 11.90
CA ASP A 127 0.54 3.08 11.91
C ASP A 127 1.71 3.54 12.81
N ARG A 128 2.83 2.78 12.75
CA ARG A 128 4.06 3.16 13.48
C ARG A 128 4.56 4.55 13.11
N GLU A 129 4.44 4.90 11.84
CA GLU A 129 4.93 6.18 11.32
C GLU A 129 3.89 7.31 11.45
N ARG A 130 2.76 7.03 12.11
CA ARG A 130 1.72 8.00 12.47
C ARG A 130 1.17 8.78 11.27
N ILE A 131 1.03 8.08 10.15
CA ILE A 131 0.50 8.66 8.91
C ILE A 131 -1.02 8.81 8.99
N TYR A 132 -1.69 7.83 9.59
CA TYR A 132 -3.15 7.78 9.67
C TYR A 132 -3.69 8.35 10.98
N GLU A 133 -2.86 8.52 12.01
CA GLU A 133 -3.25 9.07 13.29
C GLU A 133 -3.85 10.48 13.11
N GLY A 134 -5.12 10.63 13.49
CA GLY A 134 -5.87 11.88 13.33
C GLY A 134 -6.40 12.14 11.91
N SER A 135 -6.22 11.24 10.97
CA SER A 135 -6.82 11.33 9.63
C SER A 135 -8.28 10.85 9.69
N GLU A 136 -9.18 11.60 9.05
CA GLU A 136 -10.60 11.26 9.00
C GLU A 136 -10.84 9.95 8.24
N GLY A 137 -11.71 9.10 8.79
CA GLY A 137 -12.10 7.83 8.18
C GLY A 137 -11.14 6.67 8.44
N PHE A 138 -10.07 6.87 9.22
CA PHE A 138 -9.13 5.80 9.59
C PHE A 138 -9.18 5.52 11.09
N ASP A 139 -9.21 4.23 11.44
CA ASP A 139 -9.06 3.78 12.81
C ASP A 139 -7.62 3.98 13.29
N LYS A 140 -7.44 4.07 14.60
CA LYS A 140 -6.10 4.07 15.18
C LYS A 140 -5.38 2.76 14.92
N GLY A 141 -4.13 2.84 14.48
CA GLY A 141 -3.27 1.67 14.29
C GLY A 141 -2.92 0.95 15.60
N ALA A 142 -2.56 -0.32 15.49
CA ALA A 142 -2.22 -1.16 16.65
C ALA A 142 -0.95 -0.71 17.38
N TYR A 143 -0.05 0.00 16.74
CA TYR A 143 1.11 0.62 17.39
C TYR A 143 0.70 1.75 18.33
N VAL A 144 -0.31 2.52 17.91
CA VAL A 144 -0.78 3.73 18.61
C VAL A 144 -1.63 3.39 19.83
N ASP A 145 -2.55 2.42 19.69
CA ASP A 145 -3.56 2.15 20.70
C ASP A 145 -3.79 0.64 20.88
N LYS A 146 -3.82 0.20 22.14
CA LYS A 146 -4.12 -1.20 22.50
C LYS A 146 -5.52 -1.62 22.06
N GLU A 147 -6.49 -0.71 22.09
CA GLU A 147 -7.88 -0.97 21.71
C GLU A 147 -8.12 -0.85 20.19
N SER A 148 -7.04 -0.73 19.40
CA SER A 148 -7.13 -0.74 17.95
C SER A 148 -7.86 -1.97 17.44
N PRO A 149 -8.77 -1.83 16.45
CA PRO A 149 -9.43 -2.98 15.83
C PRO A 149 -8.47 -3.91 15.09
N TYR A 150 -7.19 -3.50 14.94
CA TYR A 150 -6.11 -4.23 14.29
C TYR A 150 -5.08 -4.80 15.28
N HIS A 151 -5.35 -4.74 16.59
CA HIS A 151 -4.39 -5.16 17.61
C HIS A 151 -3.86 -6.58 17.37
N ASP A 152 -4.74 -7.54 17.09
CA ASP A 152 -4.40 -8.94 16.87
C ASP A 152 -3.81 -9.25 15.48
N PHE A 153 -3.78 -8.25 14.57
CA PHE A 153 -3.09 -8.40 13.28
C PHE A 153 -1.57 -8.54 13.43
N PHE A 154 -1.06 -8.14 14.60
CA PHE A 154 0.36 -8.19 14.94
C PHE A 154 0.55 -8.96 16.24
N LYS A 155 1.72 -9.58 16.39
CA LYS A 155 2.11 -10.25 17.63
C LYS A 155 3.03 -9.34 18.42
N PHE A 156 2.51 -8.77 19.52
CA PHE A 156 3.29 -7.97 20.44
C PHE A 156 3.96 -8.86 21.51
N GLN A 157 5.16 -8.47 21.94
CA GLN A 157 5.93 -9.17 23.00
C GLN A 157 5.68 -8.57 24.38
N ASP A 158 5.25 -7.30 24.44
CA ASP A 158 4.93 -6.57 25.67
C ASP A 158 3.54 -5.95 25.58
N ASP A 159 2.58 -6.52 26.30
CA ASP A 159 1.18 -6.07 26.32
C ASP A 159 0.97 -4.79 27.16
N TYR A 160 2.00 -4.24 27.76
CA TYR A 160 1.92 -3.04 28.63
C TYR A 160 2.58 -1.80 28.03
N ALA A 161 3.24 -1.91 26.89
CA ALA A 161 4.06 -0.86 26.28
C ALA A 161 3.25 0.14 25.43
N TRP A 162 1.98 0.41 25.77
CA TRP A 162 1.19 1.44 25.11
C TRP A 162 1.18 2.78 25.85
N PRO A 163 0.97 3.89 25.12
CA PRO A 163 0.87 4.00 23.65
C PRO A 163 2.22 3.82 22.93
N TYR A 164 2.16 3.61 21.61
CA TYR A 164 3.31 3.45 20.72
C TYR A 164 4.15 2.20 21.02
N ASN A 165 3.48 1.04 21.02
CA ASN A 165 4.11 -0.23 21.35
C ASN A 165 5.03 -0.73 20.23
N GLN A 166 6.34 -0.72 20.48
CA GLN A 166 7.39 -1.15 19.55
C GLN A 166 7.72 -2.65 19.62
N SER A 167 7.03 -3.40 20.48
CA SER A 167 7.38 -4.80 20.77
C SER A 167 6.81 -5.81 19.77
N TYR A 168 6.26 -5.39 18.65
CA TYR A 168 5.71 -6.28 17.62
C TYR A 168 6.81 -7.07 16.90
N LEU A 169 6.43 -8.26 16.39
CA LEU A 169 7.34 -9.10 15.62
C LEU A 169 7.49 -8.57 14.18
N GLY A 170 8.74 -8.40 13.75
CA GLY A 170 9.10 -8.11 12.36
C GLY A 170 9.46 -9.38 11.57
N TRP A 171 9.25 -9.35 10.26
CA TRP A 171 9.70 -10.38 9.34
C TRP A 171 11.24 -10.40 9.33
N TRP A 172 11.84 -11.57 9.65
CA TRP A 172 13.27 -11.74 9.89
C TRP A 172 13.87 -10.74 10.90
N GLY A 173 13.06 -10.25 11.84
CA GLY A 173 13.49 -9.28 12.85
C GLY A 173 13.55 -7.82 12.36
N HIS A 174 13.13 -7.54 11.13
CA HIS A 174 13.03 -6.16 10.62
C HIS A 174 11.78 -5.48 11.17
N ASP A 175 11.98 -4.45 11.98
CA ASP A 175 10.90 -3.66 12.56
C ASP A 175 10.16 -2.78 11.55
N THR A 176 10.78 -2.49 10.40
CA THR A 176 10.16 -1.80 9.26
C THR A 176 9.25 -2.70 8.42
N LEU A 177 9.29 -4.03 8.66
CA LEU A 177 8.49 -5.03 7.99
C LEU A 177 7.69 -5.87 9.00
N PRO A 178 6.65 -5.29 9.62
CA PRO A 178 5.81 -5.99 10.59
C PRO A 178 5.24 -7.29 10.03
N LYS A 179 5.47 -8.41 10.73
CA LYS A 179 4.94 -9.72 10.34
C LYS A 179 3.45 -9.79 10.64
N LEU A 180 2.67 -10.25 9.66
CA LEU A 180 1.23 -10.46 9.82
C LEU A 180 0.94 -11.74 10.63
N ASN A 181 0.01 -11.65 11.59
CA ASN A 181 -0.28 -12.66 12.59
C ASN A 181 -1.48 -13.56 12.21
N TYR A 182 -1.35 -14.34 11.15
CA TYR A 182 -2.42 -15.26 10.70
C TYR A 182 -2.79 -16.32 11.72
N GLU A 183 -1.83 -16.77 12.54
CA GLU A 183 -2.08 -17.78 13.58
C GLU A 183 -2.94 -17.25 14.73
N GLY A 184 -2.91 -15.95 14.98
CA GLY A 184 -3.59 -15.28 16.09
C GLY A 184 -4.82 -14.48 15.71
N SER A 185 -5.08 -14.25 14.41
CA SER A 185 -6.16 -13.38 13.97
C SER A 185 -6.93 -13.92 12.77
N LYS A 186 -8.08 -14.50 13.02
CA LYS A 186 -9.03 -14.88 11.97
C LYS A 186 -9.56 -13.65 11.21
N LYS A 187 -9.69 -12.52 11.90
CA LYS A 187 -10.10 -11.24 11.29
C LYS A 187 -9.11 -10.79 10.23
N LEU A 188 -7.80 -10.92 10.48
CA LEU A 188 -6.76 -10.63 9.50
C LEU A 188 -6.87 -11.56 8.28
N GLU A 189 -7.03 -12.86 8.50
CA GLU A 189 -7.19 -13.82 7.41
C GLU A 189 -8.37 -13.45 6.52
N ASP A 190 -9.54 -13.17 7.12
CA ASP A 190 -10.74 -12.79 6.40
C ASP A 190 -10.57 -11.45 5.66
N TYR A 191 -9.84 -10.51 6.23
CA TYR A 191 -9.52 -9.23 5.59
C TYR A 191 -8.65 -9.44 4.34
N ILE A 192 -7.58 -10.21 4.45
CA ILE A 192 -6.67 -10.50 3.32
C ILE A 192 -7.40 -11.29 2.22
N LEU A 193 -8.24 -12.25 2.57
CA LEU A 193 -9.08 -12.94 1.59
C LEU A 193 -10.05 -11.97 0.88
N GLY A 194 -10.61 -11.01 1.63
CA GLY A 194 -11.42 -9.94 1.07
C GLY A 194 -10.66 -9.07 0.07
N ILE A 195 -9.42 -8.69 0.41
CA ILE A 195 -8.51 -7.95 -0.49
C ILE A 195 -8.23 -8.75 -1.76
N ALA A 196 -7.81 -10.01 -1.63
CA ALA A 196 -7.53 -10.86 -2.78
C ALA A 196 -8.77 -10.98 -3.68
N LYS A 197 -9.94 -11.22 -3.10
CA LYS A 197 -11.20 -11.29 -3.83
C LYS A 197 -11.55 -9.96 -4.52
N LYS A 198 -11.31 -8.83 -3.87
CA LYS A 198 -11.54 -7.50 -4.44
C LYS A 198 -10.77 -7.33 -5.75
N TRP A 199 -9.47 -7.63 -5.74
CA TRP A 199 -8.62 -7.37 -6.90
C TRP A 199 -8.87 -8.32 -8.07
N VAL A 200 -9.24 -9.59 -7.83
CA VAL A 200 -9.58 -10.54 -8.88
C VAL A 200 -11.05 -10.48 -9.33
N SER A 201 -11.85 -9.57 -8.78
CA SER A 201 -13.27 -9.40 -9.12
C SER A 201 -13.52 -8.08 -9.84
N PRO A 202 -14.66 -7.92 -10.53
CA PRO A 202 -15.04 -6.63 -11.09
C PRO A 202 -15.04 -5.51 -10.04
N PRO A 203 -14.61 -4.30 -10.39
CA PRO A 203 -14.21 -3.85 -11.73
C PRO A 203 -12.74 -4.12 -12.08
N TYR A 204 -11.92 -4.64 -11.16
CA TYR A 204 -10.47 -4.75 -11.36
C TYR A 204 -10.08 -5.95 -12.24
N ASN A 205 -10.66 -7.14 -12.00
CA ASN A 205 -10.46 -8.36 -12.79
C ASN A 205 -8.97 -8.71 -13.04
N VAL A 206 -8.11 -8.53 -12.01
CA VAL A 206 -6.72 -8.98 -12.07
C VAL A 206 -6.66 -10.49 -12.23
N ASP A 207 -5.71 -11.04 -13.03
CA ASP A 207 -5.60 -12.45 -13.43
C ASP A 207 -4.86 -13.35 -12.42
#